data_7e09e046d1f92f98035af1d7edf2dc4c
#
_entry.id   7e09e046d1f92f98035af1d7edf2dc4c
#
_cell.length_a   1.000
_cell.length_b   1.000
_cell.length_c   1.000
_cell.angle_alpha   90.00
_cell.angle_beta   90.00
_cell.angle_gamma   90.00
#
_symmetry.space_group_name_H-M   'P 1'
#
loop_
_entity.id
_entity.type
_entity.pdbx_description
1 polymer ?
#
loop_
_entity_poly.entity_id
_entity_poly.type
_entity_poly.pdbx_seq_one_letter_code
_entity_poly.pdbx_strand_id
1 'polypeptide(L)'
;MTLFAQRPVGGKTLALSILAAVALAACGEKEAPPPQAAPAPESAQAAGPLKIGFMYVSPIGDGGWTYQHELGRQAVQAKFGDKVQTSFIESVPEGPDAERVLRDMAGQGTQLSFATSFGFQEYVQKAAGDFANVKFEHATGYKQANNVAVYDSKTFEGAYLAGIVAGGMTKTNTVGVVASVPIPEVVRNVNSFVLGAQSVNPAIQAKVVWVNEWFNPPKEAEAASSLLNGGVDVMYQNTNSPAVLK
;
A
#
# COMPACT_ATOMS: atom_id res chain seq x y z
N MET A 1 34.64 34.48 -6.66
CA MET A 1 34.70 35.93 -6.57
C MET A 1 33.59 36.38 -5.67
N THR A 2 33.98 36.72 -4.48
CA THR A 2 33.60 37.81 -3.56
C THR A 2 32.21 37.71 -2.96
N LEU A 3 31.97 37.86 -1.69
CA LEU A 3 32.64 38.10 -0.41
C LEU A 3 31.54 38.26 0.65
N PHE A 4 31.75 37.66 1.76
CA PHE A 4 31.47 38.04 3.14
C PHE A 4 30.66 39.30 3.46
N ALA A 5 29.74 39.18 4.43
CA ALA A 5 29.68 40.13 5.55
C ALA A 5 29.02 39.52 6.78
N GLN A 6 29.81 39.21 7.80
CA GLN A 6 29.40 39.13 9.21
C GLN A 6 29.38 40.55 9.80
N ARG A 7 28.51 40.83 10.79
CA ARG A 7 28.75 41.76 11.91
C ARG A 7 27.72 41.61 13.06
N PRO A 8 27.96 42.21 14.27
CA PRO A 8 28.32 41.41 15.43
C PRO A 8 27.41 41.70 16.67
N VAL A 9 27.73 40.94 17.72
CA VAL A 9 27.39 41.00 19.13
C VAL A 9 27.31 42.42 19.76
N GLY A 10 26.33 42.64 20.66
CA GLY A 10 26.30 43.74 21.58
C GLY A 10 25.48 43.38 22.83
N GLY A 11 26.16 42.95 23.86
CA GLY A 11 25.59 42.76 25.19
C GLY A 11 25.50 44.10 25.96
N LYS A 12 24.58 44.18 26.91
CA LYS A 12 24.73 45.04 28.10
C LYS A 12 23.88 44.44 29.23
N THR A 13 24.61 44.01 30.23
CA THR A 13 24.26 43.83 31.64
C THR A 13 23.80 45.16 32.28
N LEU A 14 22.78 45.10 33.14
CA LEU A 14 22.77 45.91 34.35
C LEU A 14 21.93 45.29 35.45
N ALA A 15 22.47 45.39 36.61
CA ALA A 15 22.16 44.74 37.87
C ALA A 15 21.22 45.53 38.76
N LEU A 16 20.66 44.81 39.73
CA LEU A 16 20.47 45.21 41.14
C LEU A 16 19.38 46.21 41.51
N SER A 17 18.37 45.79 42.25
CA SER A 17 18.15 46.35 43.60
C SER A 17 17.10 45.54 44.39
N ILE A 18 17.51 45.12 45.58
CA ILE A 18 16.80 44.57 46.71
C ILE A 18 15.95 45.69 47.36
N LEU A 19 14.71 45.43 47.77
CA LEU A 19 14.14 46.00 49.00
C LEU A 19 13.08 45.06 49.59
N ALA A 20 13.35 44.63 50.81
CA ALA A 20 12.46 43.89 51.68
C ALA A 20 11.44 44.84 52.34
N ALA A 21 10.18 44.40 52.43
CA ALA A 21 9.26 44.92 53.41
C ALA A 21 8.43 43.77 54.00
N VAL A 22 8.70 43.48 55.26
CA VAL A 22 7.94 42.60 56.14
C VAL A 22 6.73 43.40 56.65
N ALA A 23 5.53 42.85 56.50
CA ALA A 23 4.37 43.23 57.28
C ALA A 23 3.62 41.97 57.70
N LEU A 24 3.72 41.62 58.95
CA LEU A 24 2.85 40.66 59.64
C LEU A 24 1.45 41.26 59.80
N ALA A 25 0.44 40.51 59.36
CA ALA A 25 -0.89 40.60 59.93
C ALA A 25 -1.53 39.22 59.98
N ALA A 26 -1.92 38.86 61.13
CA ALA A 26 -2.39 37.54 61.56
C ALA A 26 -3.84 37.27 61.15
N CYS A 27 -4.19 36.00 61.22
CA CYS A 27 -5.51 35.38 61.44
C CYS A 27 -6.41 35.14 60.23
N GLY A 28 -6.65 33.88 60.01
CA GLY A 28 -7.76 33.36 59.26
C GLY A 28 -7.43 32.07 58.46
N GLU A 29 -7.10 31.03 59.20
CA GLU A 29 -7.04 29.69 58.62
C GLU A 29 -8.47 29.30 58.18
N LYS A 30 -8.76 29.44 56.89
CA LYS A 30 -9.83 28.66 56.23
C LYS A 30 -9.16 27.41 55.70
N GLU A 31 -9.47 26.28 56.31
CA GLU A 31 -9.14 24.94 55.80
C GLU A 31 -9.50 24.88 54.31
N ALA A 32 -8.51 24.66 53.47
CA ALA A 32 -8.73 24.39 52.06
C ALA A 32 -9.47 23.05 51.95
N PRO A 33 -10.50 22.96 51.10
CA PRO A 33 -11.16 21.68 50.84
C PRO A 33 -10.12 20.66 50.33
N PRO A 34 -10.24 19.38 50.72
CA PRO A 34 -9.30 18.35 50.28
C PRO A 34 -9.25 18.33 48.76
N PRO A 35 -8.06 18.08 48.17
CA PRO A 35 -7.93 18.01 46.72
C PRO A 35 -8.90 16.98 46.19
N GLN A 36 -9.82 17.42 45.39
CA GLN A 36 -10.75 16.55 44.65
C GLN A 36 -9.89 15.61 43.81
N ALA A 37 -9.91 14.33 44.12
CA ALA A 37 -9.23 13.31 43.34
C ALA A 37 -9.64 13.49 41.88
N ALA A 38 -8.66 13.67 41.00
CA ALA A 38 -8.91 13.69 39.57
C ALA A 38 -9.72 12.43 39.22
N PRO A 39 -10.75 12.54 38.38
CA PRO A 39 -11.50 11.36 37.96
C PRO A 39 -10.49 10.36 37.42
N ALA A 40 -10.54 9.14 37.94
CA ALA A 40 -9.76 8.03 37.42
C ALA A 40 -10.01 7.97 35.91
N PRO A 41 -8.96 7.73 35.08
CA PRO A 41 -9.18 7.59 33.65
C PRO A 41 -10.26 6.51 33.46
N GLU A 42 -11.35 6.94 32.84
CA GLU A 42 -12.45 6.06 32.47
C GLU A 42 -11.84 4.85 31.80
N SER A 43 -12.00 3.69 32.38
CA SER A 43 -11.45 2.43 31.84
C SER A 43 -11.96 2.35 30.40
N ALA A 44 -11.06 2.49 29.44
CA ALA A 44 -11.36 2.34 28.03
C ALA A 44 -12.07 0.98 27.91
N GLN A 45 -13.37 1.03 27.68
CA GLN A 45 -14.19 -0.13 27.42
C GLN A 45 -13.46 -0.91 26.34
N ALA A 46 -13.13 -2.17 26.60
CA ALA A 46 -12.35 -2.98 25.67
C ALA A 46 -13.04 -2.91 24.30
N ALA A 47 -12.45 -2.13 23.40
CA ALA A 47 -12.94 -2.04 22.04
C ALA A 47 -12.90 -3.46 21.47
N GLY A 48 -14.02 -3.93 20.88
CA GLY A 48 -14.07 -5.23 20.22
C GLY A 48 -12.93 -5.36 19.19
N PRO A 49 -12.76 -6.51 18.55
CA PRO A 49 -11.69 -6.71 17.58
C PRO A 49 -11.76 -5.66 16.47
N LEU A 50 -10.59 -5.18 16.02
CA LEU A 50 -10.50 -4.31 14.86
C LEU A 50 -11.01 -5.06 13.63
N LYS A 51 -12.07 -4.56 13.02
CA LYS A 51 -12.64 -5.14 11.79
C LYS A 51 -11.87 -4.64 10.58
N ILE A 52 -11.27 -5.58 9.85
CA ILE A 52 -10.45 -5.30 8.67
C ILE A 52 -11.07 -5.99 7.46
N GLY A 53 -11.37 -5.23 6.41
CA GLY A 53 -11.92 -5.73 5.17
C GLY A 53 -10.93 -5.69 4.01
N PHE A 54 -10.97 -6.70 3.14
CA PHE A 54 -10.14 -6.77 1.94
C PHE A 54 -11.04 -6.89 0.71
N MET A 55 -10.79 -6.06 -0.28
CA MET A 55 -11.50 -6.08 -1.56
C MET A 55 -10.54 -6.47 -2.68
N TYR A 56 -10.79 -7.60 -3.32
CA TYR A 56 -9.94 -8.21 -4.35
C TYR A 56 -10.56 -8.08 -5.73
N VAL A 57 -9.72 -7.75 -6.72
CA VAL A 57 -10.15 -7.54 -8.11
C VAL A 57 -10.46 -8.84 -8.86
N SER A 58 -9.93 -9.98 -8.40
CA SER A 58 -10.10 -11.28 -9.02
C SER A 58 -10.36 -12.36 -7.98
N PRO A 59 -10.68 -13.60 -8.40
CA PRO A 59 -10.63 -14.75 -7.51
C PRO A 59 -9.25 -14.89 -6.86
N ILE A 60 -9.20 -15.47 -5.65
CA ILE A 60 -7.94 -15.73 -4.93
C ILE A 60 -7.04 -16.65 -5.75
N GLY A 61 -7.61 -17.71 -6.32
CA GLY A 61 -6.84 -18.67 -7.14
C GLY A 61 -5.74 -19.38 -6.38
N ASP A 62 -4.74 -19.83 -7.11
CA ASP A 62 -3.57 -20.61 -6.62
C ASP A 62 -2.23 -19.85 -6.81
N GLY A 63 -2.27 -18.59 -7.22
CA GLY A 63 -1.11 -17.72 -7.41
C GLY A 63 -1.48 -16.36 -7.95
N GLY A 64 -0.56 -15.42 -7.92
CA GLY A 64 -0.72 -14.07 -8.45
C GLY A 64 -1.01 -13.02 -7.38
N TRP A 65 -1.44 -11.84 -7.82
CA TRP A 65 -1.63 -10.64 -7.01
C TRP A 65 -2.65 -10.81 -5.89
N THR A 66 -3.86 -11.28 -6.22
CA THR A 66 -4.93 -11.50 -5.24
C THR A 66 -4.55 -12.58 -4.24
N TYR A 67 -3.92 -13.66 -4.70
CA TYR A 67 -3.43 -14.72 -3.82
C TYR A 67 -2.43 -14.21 -2.78
N GLN A 68 -1.49 -13.34 -3.17
CA GLN A 68 -0.52 -12.76 -2.24
C GLN A 68 -1.19 -11.84 -1.21
N HIS A 69 -2.20 -11.08 -1.59
CA HIS A 69 -2.97 -10.28 -0.64
C HIS A 69 -3.75 -11.15 0.35
N GLU A 70 -4.31 -12.26 -0.12
CA GLU A 70 -4.99 -13.22 0.75
C GLU A 70 -4.03 -13.87 1.75
N LEU A 71 -2.83 -14.26 1.34
CA LEU A 71 -1.79 -14.72 2.26
C LEU A 71 -1.46 -13.66 3.30
N GLY A 72 -1.39 -12.39 2.91
CA GLY A 72 -1.20 -11.26 3.81
C GLY A 72 -2.33 -11.14 4.82
N ARG A 73 -3.60 -11.22 4.38
CA ARG A 73 -4.77 -11.21 5.27
C ARG A 73 -4.72 -12.36 6.28
N GLN A 74 -4.41 -13.57 5.82
CA GLN A 74 -4.30 -14.74 6.70
C GLN A 74 -3.18 -14.57 7.73
N ALA A 75 -2.04 -14.01 7.33
CA ALA A 75 -0.93 -13.72 8.23
C ALA A 75 -1.30 -12.67 9.30
N VAL A 76 -2.07 -11.65 8.93
CA VAL A 76 -2.62 -10.66 9.86
C VAL A 76 -3.54 -11.33 10.88
N GLN A 77 -4.49 -12.13 10.41
CA GLN A 77 -5.42 -12.85 11.29
C GLN A 77 -4.67 -13.80 12.24
N ALA A 78 -3.71 -14.55 11.71
CA ALA A 78 -2.92 -15.49 12.53
C ALA A 78 -2.06 -14.77 13.58
N LYS A 79 -1.45 -13.63 13.21
CA LYS A 79 -0.57 -12.88 14.11
C LYS A 79 -1.31 -12.16 15.23
N PHE A 80 -2.48 -11.59 14.94
CA PHE A 80 -3.20 -10.74 15.89
C PHE A 80 -4.36 -11.46 16.59
N GLY A 81 -4.78 -12.64 16.13
CA GLY A 81 -5.80 -13.47 16.74
C GLY A 81 -7.10 -12.72 17.01
N ASP A 82 -7.55 -12.76 18.25
CA ASP A 82 -8.81 -12.14 18.70
C ASP A 82 -8.78 -10.59 18.71
N LYS A 83 -7.64 -9.98 18.47
CA LYS A 83 -7.53 -8.51 18.37
C LYS A 83 -8.04 -7.97 17.04
N VAL A 84 -8.16 -8.81 16.02
CA VAL A 84 -8.65 -8.45 14.69
C VAL A 84 -9.71 -9.44 14.22
N GLN A 85 -10.60 -8.94 13.38
CA GLN A 85 -11.56 -9.75 12.63
C GLN A 85 -11.42 -9.39 11.17
N THR A 86 -10.86 -10.28 10.36
CA THR A 86 -10.66 -10.02 8.93
C THR A 86 -11.76 -10.64 8.08
N SER A 87 -12.17 -9.94 7.03
CA SER A 87 -13.10 -10.40 6.00
C SER A 87 -12.58 -10.03 4.62
N PHE A 88 -13.09 -10.67 3.57
CA PHE A 88 -12.75 -10.32 2.19
C PHE A 88 -13.93 -10.47 1.25
N ILE A 89 -13.87 -9.78 0.14
CA ILE A 89 -14.78 -9.93 -1.02
C ILE A 89 -13.88 -10.01 -2.25
N GLU A 90 -14.02 -11.08 -3.02
CA GLU A 90 -13.23 -11.31 -4.24
C GLU A 90 -14.03 -11.05 -5.51
N SER A 91 -13.34 -10.97 -6.64
CA SER A 91 -13.93 -10.77 -7.98
C SER A 91 -14.74 -9.49 -8.10
N VAL A 92 -14.28 -8.43 -7.42
CA VAL A 92 -14.91 -7.10 -7.51
C VAL A 92 -14.35 -6.40 -8.76
N PRO A 93 -15.20 -6.05 -9.73
CA PRO A 93 -14.73 -5.35 -10.92
C PRO A 93 -14.30 -3.91 -10.61
N GLU A 94 -13.35 -3.40 -11.38
CA GLU A 94 -12.91 -2.00 -11.33
C GLU A 94 -14.00 -1.09 -11.94
N GLY A 95 -14.98 -0.74 -11.14
CA GLY A 95 -16.16 0.01 -11.56
C GLY A 95 -17.03 0.45 -10.37
N PRO A 96 -18.28 0.88 -10.63
CA PRO A 96 -19.21 1.32 -9.58
C PRO A 96 -19.46 0.28 -8.49
N ASP A 97 -19.32 -1.01 -8.79
CA ASP A 97 -19.43 -2.08 -7.82
C ASP A 97 -18.36 -1.99 -6.73
N ALA A 98 -17.15 -1.52 -7.06
CA ALA A 98 -16.10 -1.31 -6.06
C ALA A 98 -16.51 -0.27 -5.01
N GLU A 99 -17.14 0.83 -5.43
CA GLU A 99 -17.69 1.83 -4.50
C GLU A 99 -18.76 1.21 -3.59
N ARG A 100 -19.71 0.47 -4.18
CA ARG A 100 -20.79 -0.20 -3.43
C ARG A 100 -20.21 -1.16 -2.40
N VAL A 101 -19.25 -2.00 -2.77
CA VAL A 101 -18.61 -2.97 -1.87
C VAL A 101 -17.92 -2.25 -0.71
N LEU A 102 -17.15 -1.18 -0.97
CA LEU A 102 -16.48 -0.40 0.08
C LEU A 102 -17.48 0.23 1.05
N ARG A 103 -18.59 0.76 0.53
CA ARG A 103 -19.67 1.34 1.34
C ARG A 103 -20.36 0.28 2.20
N ASP A 104 -20.65 -0.88 1.63
CA ASP A 104 -21.27 -2.00 2.34
C ASP A 104 -20.37 -2.50 3.48
N MET A 105 -19.08 -2.67 3.21
CA MET A 105 -18.09 -3.04 4.23
C MET A 105 -18.01 -2.00 5.35
N ALA A 106 -17.95 -0.71 5.02
CA ALA A 106 -17.93 0.38 5.98
C ALA A 106 -19.23 0.42 6.82
N GLY A 107 -20.39 0.25 6.18
CA GLY A 107 -21.71 0.16 6.85
C GLY A 107 -21.85 -1.03 7.80
N GLN A 108 -21.13 -2.13 7.53
CA GLN A 108 -21.06 -3.31 8.41
C GLN A 108 -20.05 -3.15 9.56
N GLY A 109 -19.43 -1.98 9.67
CA GLY A 109 -18.53 -1.62 10.76
C GLY A 109 -17.06 -1.97 10.50
N THR A 110 -16.64 -2.18 9.26
CA THR A 110 -15.22 -2.26 8.90
C THR A 110 -14.55 -0.93 9.24
N GLN A 111 -13.42 -1.00 9.93
CA GLN A 111 -12.68 0.17 10.42
C GLN A 111 -11.42 0.44 9.58
N LEU A 112 -10.89 -0.61 8.92
CA LEU A 112 -9.77 -0.55 8.01
C LEU A 112 -10.08 -1.39 6.76
N SER A 113 -10.06 -0.76 5.58
CA SER A 113 -10.33 -1.43 4.31
C SER A 113 -9.09 -1.42 3.42
N PHE A 114 -8.72 -2.57 2.87
CA PHE A 114 -7.72 -2.73 1.84
C PHE A 114 -8.39 -2.88 0.48
N ALA A 115 -8.18 -1.91 -0.40
CA ALA A 115 -8.63 -1.95 -1.79
C ALA A 115 -7.42 -2.31 -2.68
N THR A 116 -7.40 -3.52 -3.22
CA THR A 116 -6.17 -4.12 -3.74
C THR A 116 -6.06 -4.08 -5.26
N SER A 117 -6.50 -3.01 -5.90
CA SER A 117 -6.30 -2.82 -7.33
C SER A 117 -6.21 -1.35 -7.72
N PHE A 118 -5.39 -1.06 -8.75
CA PHE A 118 -5.18 0.28 -9.29
C PHE A 118 -6.49 0.99 -9.66
N GLY A 119 -7.38 0.30 -10.37
CA GLY A 119 -8.63 0.88 -10.87
C GLY A 119 -9.68 1.16 -9.78
N PHE A 120 -9.42 0.82 -8.53
CA PHE A 120 -10.29 1.20 -7.42
C PHE A 120 -10.12 2.66 -6.95
N GLN A 121 -9.15 3.40 -7.52
CA GLN A 121 -8.74 4.74 -7.07
C GLN A 121 -9.91 5.71 -6.82
N GLU A 122 -10.77 5.92 -7.80
CA GLU A 122 -11.85 6.90 -7.69
C GLU A 122 -12.94 6.43 -6.71
N TYR A 123 -13.16 5.14 -6.63
CA TYR A 123 -14.18 4.54 -5.75
C TYR A 123 -13.75 4.56 -4.28
N VAL A 124 -12.46 4.36 -4.02
CA VAL A 124 -11.87 4.54 -2.67
C VAL A 124 -12.03 5.99 -2.22
N GLN A 125 -11.71 6.96 -3.08
CA GLN A 125 -11.84 8.39 -2.72
C GLN A 125 -13.29 8.77 -2.39
N LYS A 126 -14.26 8.28 -3.16
CA LYS A 126 -15.68 8.53 -2.91
C LYS A 126 -16.14 7.90 -1.60
N ALA A 127 -15.84 6.61 -1.37
CA ALA A 127 -16.20 5.94 -0.13
C ALA A 127 -15.55 6.63 1.09
N ALA A 128 -14.29 7.01 0.97
CA ALA A 128 -13.56 7.69 2.04
C ALA A 128 -14.15 9.06 2.41
N GLY A 129 -14.71 9.78 1.44
CA GLY A 129 -15.41 11.05 1.68
C GLY A 129 -16.64 10.90 2.56
N ASP A 130 -17.37 9.80 2.44
CA ASP A 130 -18.60 9.56 3.20
C ASP A 130 -18.36 8.82 4.54
N PHE A 131 -17.24 8.12 4.66
CA PHE A 131 -16.88 7.33 5.84
C PHE A 131 -15.56 7.81 6.47
N ALA A 132 -15.56 9.04 6.99
CA ALA A 132 -14.37 9.71 7.55
C ALA A 132 -13.68 8.91 8.69
N ASN A 133 -14.41 8.09 9.42
CA ASN A 133 -13.90 7.27 10.53
C ASN A 133 -13.28 5.94 10.06
N VAL A 134 -13.52 5.52 8.81
CA VAL A 134 -12.91 4.32 8.22
C VAL A 134 -11.58 4.70 7.61
N LYS A 135 -10.55 3.87 7.82
CA LYS A 135 -9.25 4.00 7.15
C LYS A 135 -9.23 3.12 5.91
N PHE A 136 -8.65 3.65 4.84
CA PHE A 136 -8.54 2.95 3.56
C PHE A 136 -7.07 2.87 3.17
N GLU A 137 -6.63 1.68 2.82
CA GLU A 137 -5.33 1.37 2.25
C GLU A 137 -5.55 0.97 0.79
N HIS A 138 -4.98 1.72 -0.14
CA HIS A 138 -5.17 1.48 -1.56
C HIS A 138 -3.86 1.00 -2.20
N ALA A 139 -3.85 -0.24 -2.69
CA ALA A 139 -2.71 -0.80 -3.39
C ALA A 139 -2.52 -0.12 -4.76
N THR A 140 -1.28 0.27 -5.06
CA THR A 140 -0.89 0.94 -6.31
C THR A 140 -1.63 2.26 -6.60
N GLY A 141 -2.28 2.82 -5.58
CA GLY A 141 -2.95 4.11 -5.67
C GLY A 141 -1.98 5.28 -5.83
N TYR A 142 -2.51 6.41 -6.28
CA TYR A 142 -1.73 7.65 -6.45
C TYR A 142 -2.39 8.89 -5.82
N LYS A 143 -3.60 8.75 -5.27
CA LYS A 143 -4.31 9.80 -4.53
C LYS A 143 -4.45 9.42 -3.07
N GLN A 144 -4.04 10.32 -2.18
CA GLN A 144 -4.19 10.20 -0.74
C GLN A 144 -5.27 11.16 -0.23
N ALA A 145 -5.81 10.90 0.96
CA ALA A 145 -6.70 11.76 1.70
C ALA A 145 -6.47 11.58 3.21
N ASN A 146 -7.20 12.31 4.07
CA ASN A 146 -7.02 12.23 5.54
C ASN A 146 -7.18 10.80 6.09
N ASN A 147 -7.98 9.98 5.43
CA ASN A 147 -8.27 8.60 5.80
C ASN A 147 -7.96 7.59 4.69
N VAL A 148 -7.22 8.01 3.64
CA VAL A 148 -6.74 7.15 2.55
C VAL A 148 -5.23 7.21 2.49
N ALA A 149 -4.57 6.09 2.72
CA ALA A 149 -3.18 5.88 2.40
C ALA A 149 -3.04 5.02 1.14
N VAL A 150 -1.87 5.07 0.53
CA VAL A 150 -1.53 4.25 -0.63
C VAL A 150 -0.27 3.47 -0.34
N TYR A 151 -0.20 2.25 -0.86
CA TYR A 151 0.99 1.41 -0.76
C TYR A 151 1.29 0.74 -2.10
N ASP A 152 2.54 0.44 -2.31
CA ASP A 152 3.03 -0.30 -3.48
C ASP A 152 4.20 -1.19 -3.06
N SER A 153 4.45 -2.23 -3.83
CA SER A 153 5.61 -3.09 -3.67
C SER A 153 6.59 -2.86 -4.81
N LYS A 154 7.88 -3.01 -4.52
CA LYS A 154 8.93 -2.85 -5.53
C LYS A 154 9.06 -4.10 -6.41
N THR A 155 7.94 -4.54 -7.00
CA THR A 155 7.88 -5.72 -7.88
C THR A 155 8.84 -5.65 -9.04
N PHE A 156 9.18 -4.43 -9.49
CA PHE A 156 10.17 -4.19 -10.54
C PHE A 156 11.58 -4.66 -10.19
N GLU A 157 11.96 -4.70 -8.90
CA GLU A 157 13.26 -5.24 -8.48
C GLU A 157 13.29 -6.76 -8.72
N GLY A 158 12.22 -7.47 -8.35
CA GLY A 158 12.06 -8.91 -8.66
C GLY A 158 12.00 -9.17 -10.16
N ALA A 159 11.30 -8.32 -10.92
CA ALA A 159 11.24 -8.42 -12.37
C ALA A 159 12.64 -8.28 -13.02
N TYR A 160 13.46 -7.34 -12.53
CA TYR A 160 14.84 -7.18 -13.00
C TYR A 160 15.68 -8.45 -12.74
N LEU A 161 15.60 -9.00 -11.55
CA LEU A 161 16.31 -10.24 -11.20
C LEU A 161 15.83 -11.42 -12.05
N ALA A 162 14.52 -11.57 -12.28
CA ALA A 162 13.97 -12.56 -13.19
C ALA A 162 14.48 -12.35 -14.61
N GLY A 163 14.63 -11.10 -15.05
CA GLY A 163 15.24 -10.75 -16.32
C GLY A 163 16.69 -11.22 -16.45
N ILE A 164 17.51 -11.02 -15.42
CA ILE A 164 18.91 -11.53 -15.40
C ILE A 164 18.93 -13.05 -15.63
N VAL A 165 18.07 -13.78 -14.93
CA VAL A 165 17.96 -15.23 -15.09
C VAL A 165 17.51 -15.59 -16.51
N ALA A 166 16.48 -14.92 -17.03
CA ALA A 166 15.98 -15.14 -18.39
C ALA A 166 17.06 -14.86 -19.44
N GLY A 167 17.85 -13.80 -19.26
CA GLY A 167 18.96 -13.46 -20.14
C GLY A 167 20.07 -14.51 -20.18
N GLY A 168 20.33 -15.16 -19.05
CA GLY A 168 21.27 -16.28 -18.97
C GLY A 168 20.72 -17.61 -19.51
N MET A 169 19.40 -17.76 -19.57
CA MET A 169 18.75 -19.03 -19.98
C MET A 169 18.34 -19.07 -21.44
N THR A 170 17.96 -17.94 -22.04
CA THR A 170 17.48 -17.92 -23.43
C THR A 170 18.54 -18.41 -24.40
N LYS A 171 18.13 -19.21 -25.38
CA LYS A 171 18.94 -19.71 -26.50
C LYS A 171 18.60 -19.02 -27.81
N THR A 172 17.41 -18.43 -27.88
CA THR A 172 16.94 -17.73 -29.09
C THR A 172 17.22 -16.22 -29.04
N ASN A 173 17.73 -15.71 -27.92
CA ASN A 173 17.84 -14.28 -27.64
C ASN A 173 16.48 -13.55 -27.70
N THR A 174 15.40 -14.29 -27.53
CA THR A 174 14.04 -13.72 -27.57
C THR A 174 13.27 -14.15 -26.33
N VAL A 175 13.02 -13.18 -25.45
CA VAL A 175 12.21 -13.40 -24.25
C VAL A 175 10.79 -12.91 -24.48
N GLY A 176 9.82 -13.53 -23.82
CA GLY A 176 8.41 -13.16 -23.92
C GLY A 176 7.87 -12.60 -22.62
N VAL A 177 6.91 -11.71 -22.71
CA VAL A 177 6.15 -11.23 -21.57
C VAL A 177 4.66 -11.34 -21.86
N VAL A 178 3.92 -12.04 -21.01
CA VAL A 178 2.47 -11.96 -20.95
C VAL A 178 2.11 -10.92 -19.89
N ALA A 179 1.57 -9.79 -20.31
CA ALA A 179 1.26 -8.65 -19.47
C ALA A 179 -0.26 -8.41 -19.37
N SER A 180 -0.71 -7.97 -18.20
CA SER A 180 -2.12 -7.70 -17.91
C SER A 180 -2.62 -6.39 -18.54
N VAL A 181 -2.68 -5.33 -17.78
CA VAL A 181 -3.19 -4.00 -18.18
C VAL A 181 -2.02 -3.02 -18.25
N PRO A 182 -1.91 -2.17 -19.30
CA PRO A 182 -0.74 -1.29 -19.49
C PRO A 182 -0.76 -0.04 -18.58
N ILE A 183 -0.87 -0.25 -17.27
CA ILE A 183 -0.70 0.82 -16.27
C ILE A 183 0.79 1.05 -16.00
N PRO A 184 1.17 2.20 -15.41
CA PRO A 184 2.58 2.54 -15.16
C PRO A 184 3.37 1.49 -14.40
N GLU A 185 2.76 0.85 -13.39
CA GLU A 185 3.38 -0.22 -12.61
C GLU A 185 3.73 -1.44 -13.48
N VAL A 186 2.78 -1.92 -14.28
CA VAL A 186 2.98 -3.10 -15.15
C VAL A 186 4.02 -2.79 -16.22
N VAL A 187 3.96 -1.61 -16.85
CA VAL A 187 4.98 -1.17 -17.82
C VAL A 187 6.35 -1.09 -17.17
N ARG A 188 6.45 -0.58 -15.94
CA ARG A 188 7.70 -0.55 -15.16
C ARG A 188 8.27 -1.96 -14.96
N ASN A 189 7.40 -2.93 -14.58
CA ASN A 189 7.83 -4.32 -14.37
C ASN A 189 8.32 -4.97 -15.66
N VAL A 190 7.58 -4.79 -16.76
CA VAL A 190 7.98 -5.28 -18.09
C VAL A 190 9.34 -4.72 -18.51
N ASN A 191 9.52 -3.39 -18.37
CA ASN A 191 10.79 -2.73 -18.71
C ASN A 191 11.94 -3.22 -17.82
N SER A 192 11.69 -3.41 -16.52
CA SER A 192 12.70 -3.89 -15.58
C SER A 192 13.15 -5.31 -15.93
N PHE A 193 12.19 -6.20 -16.29
CA PHE A 193 12.52 -7.55 -16.77
C PHE A 193 13.40 -7.50 -18.02
N VAL A 194 13.04 -6.68 -19.02
CA VAL A 194 13.82 -6.55 -20.26
C VAL A 194 15.22 -6.00 -19.98
N LEU A 195 15.31 -4.95 -19.15
CA LEU A 195 16.63 -4.39 -18.75
C LEU A 195 17.49 -5.40 -18.01
N GLY A 196 16.88 -6.21 -17.13
CA GLY A 196 17.59 -7.32 -16.47
C GLY A 196 18.13 -8.35 -17.47
N ALA A 197 17.34 -8.76 -18.44
CA ALA A 197 17.77 -9.70 -19.49
C ALA A 197 18.89 -9.10 -20.37
N GLN A 198 18.75 -7.86 -20.78
CA GLN A 198 19.74 -7.15 -21.59
C GLN A 198 21.03 -6.81 -20.84
N SER A 199 21.01 -6.75 -19.51
CA SER A 199 22.23 -6.57 -18.71
C SER A 199 23.18 -7.78 -18.81
N VAL A 200 22.63 -8.95 -19.10
CA VAL A 200 23.41 -10.19 -19.33
C VAL A 200 23.77 -10.35 -20.80
N ASN A 201 22.82 -10.09 -21.68
CA ASN A 201 23.01 -10.19 -23.12
C ASN A 201 22.29 -9.05 -23.84
N PRO A 202 23.00 -8.01 -24.27
CA PRO A 202 22.41 -6.84 -24.93
C PRO A 202 21.69 -7.14 -26.26
N ALA A 203 21.92 -8.30 -26.86
CA ALA A 203 21.24 -8.73 -28.10
C ALA A 203 19.81 -9.23 -27.88
N ILE A 204 19.38 -9.39 -26.62
CA ILE A 204 18.05 -9.89 -26.30
C ILE A 204 16.98 -8.93 -26.75
N GLN A 205 15.98 -9.49 -27.43
CA GLN A 205 14.75 -8.84 -27.81
C GLN A 205 13.60 -9.36 -26.96
N ALA A 206 12.64 -8.49 -26.66
CA ALA A 206 11.44 -8.85 -25.92
C ALA A 206 10.20 -8.77 -26.82
N LYS A 207 9.33 -9.78 -26.73
CA LYS A 207 7.99 -9.78 -27.30
C LYS A 207 6.97 -9.68 -26.16
N VAL A 208 6.07 -8.71 -26.21
CA VAL A 208 5.06 -8.47 -25.17
C VAL A 208 3.67 -8.69 -25.76
N VAL A 209 2.86 -9.49 -25.09
CA VAL A 209 1.43 -9.64 -25.41
C VAL A 209 0.63 -9.10 -24.23
N TRP A 210 -0.23 -8.11 -24.50
CA TRP A 210 -1.13 -7.51 -23.52
C TRP A 210 -2.48 -8.21 -23.58
N VAL A 211 -2.91 -8.84 -22.47
CA VAL A 211 -4.23 -9.49 -22.36
C VAL A 211 -5.34 -8.48 -22.06
N ASN A 212 -4.99 -7.28 -21.59
CA ASN A 212 -5.89 -6.18 -21.21
C ASN A 212 -6.91 -6.56 -20.13
N GLU A 213 -6.59 -7.54 -19.32
CA GLU A 213 -7.36 -8.01 -18.17
C GLU A 213 -6.41 -8.37 -17.04
N TRP A 214 -6.86 -8.22 -15.79
CA TRP A 214 -6.07 -8.63 -14.64
C TRP A 214 -6.00 -10.14 -14.49
N PHE A 215 -7.12 -10.83 -14.78
CA PHE A 215 -7.28 -12.25 -14.61
C PHE A 215 -8.12 -12.84 -15.73
N ASN A 216 -7.47 -13.58 -16.61
CA ASN A 216 -8.14 -14.36 -17.67
C ASN A 216 -7.23 -15.54 -18.06
N PRO A 217 -7.26 -16.66 -17.29
CA PRO A 217 -6.39 -17.80 -17.54
C PRO A 217 -6.40 -18.33 -18.98
N PRO A 218 -7.54 -18.44 -19.68
CA PRO A 218 -7.55 -18.85 -21.08
C PRO A 218 -6.79 -17.89 -22.01
N LYS A 219 -6.99 -16.58 -21.90
CA LYS A 219 -6.25 -15.59 -22.70
C LYS A 219 -4.76 -15.56 -22.34
N GLU A 220 -4.41 -15.74 -21.09
CA GLU A 220 -3.03 -15.80 -20.63
C GLU A 220 -2.29 -17.01 -21.25
N ALA A 221 -2.94 -18.19 -21.27
CA ALA A 221 -2.41 -19.38 -21.91
C ALA A 221 -2.30 -19.24 -23.43
N GLU A 222 -3.28 -18.61 -24.08
CA GLU A 222 -3.24 -18.31 -25.53
C GLU A 222 -2.09 -17.36 -25.87
N ALA A 223 -1.91 -16.30 -25.07
CA ALA A 223 -0.81 -15.36 -25.22
C ALA A 223 0.56 -16.05 -25.08
N ALA A 224 0.70 -16.95 -24.09
CA ALA A 224 1.92 -17.75 -23.91
C ALA A 224 2.19 -18.64 -25.13
N SER A 225 1.17 -19.34 -25.61
CA SER A 225 1.27 -20.20 -26.81
C SER A 225 1.67 -19.41 -28.06
N SER A 226 1.11 -18.21 -28.23
CA SER A 226 1.47 -17.31 -29.33
C SER A 226 2.92 -16.86 -29.27
N LEU A 227 3.43 -16.55 -28.07
CA LEU A 227 4.84 -16.18 -27.86
C LEU A 227 5.78 -17.35 -28.16
N LEU A 228 5.47 -18.56 -27.71
CA LEU A 228 6.25 -19.78 -28.02
C LEU A 228 6.31 -20.02 -29.53
N ASN A 229 5.17 -19.99 -30.21
CA ASN A 229 5.10 -20.12 -31.68
C ASN A 229 5.89 -19.03 -32.41
N GLY A 230 6.04 -17.85 -31.75
CA GLY A 230 6.83 -16.73 -32.23
C GLY A 230 8.34 -16.85 -31.96
N GLY A 231 8.84 -17.98 -31.42
CA GLY A 231 10.26 -18.23 -31.18
C GLY A 231 10.78 -17.74 -29.82
N VAL A 232 9.87 -17.40 -28.90
CA VAL A 232 10.23 -17.17 -27.50
C VAL A 232 10.53 -18.48 -26.81
N ASP A 233 11.60 -18.55 -26.02
CA ASP A 233 11.98 -19.76 -25.26
C ASP A 233 12.03 -19.53 -23.74
N VAL A 234 11.97 -18.29 -23.29
CA VAL A 234 11.84 -17.93 -21.86
C VAL A 234 10.76 -16.86 -21.71
N MET A 235 9.83 -17.07 -20.79
CA MET A 235 8.71 -16.16 -20.56
C MET A 235 8.69 -15.62 -19.13
N TYR A 236 8.20 -14.39 -19.02
CA TYR A 236 7.81 -13.72 -17.79
C TYR A 236 6.32 -13.40 -17.86
N GLN A 237 5.63 -13.56 -16.74
CA GLN A 237 4.23 -13.13 -16.65
C GLN A 237 4.06 -11.99 -15.65
N ASN A 238 3.17 -11.06 -15.99
CA ASN A 238 2.66 -10.03 -15.09
C ASN A 238 1.13 -10.01 -15.17
N THR A 239 0.54 -11.15 -14.80
CA THR A 239 -0.90 -11.42 -14.75
C THR A 239 -1.28 -12.03 -13.41
N ASN A 240 -2.56 -12.17 -13.12
CA ASN A 240 -3.06 -12.60 -11.81
C ASN A 240 -3.46 -14.08 -11.76
N SER A 241 -2.94 -14.90 -12.65
CA SER A 241 -3.07 -16.35 -12.59
C SER A 241 -1.75 -17.02 -12.96
N PRO A 242 -1.51 -18.29 -12.60
CA PRO A 242 -0.31 -19.03 -13.03
C PRO A 242 -0.46 -19.68 -14.41
N ALA A 243 -1.42 -19.28 -15.27
CA ALA A 243 -1.74 -19.97 -16.51
C ALA A 243 -0.59 -19.97 -17.53
N VAL A 244 0.27 -18.95 -17.52
CA VAL A 244 1.47 -18.88 -18.38
C VAL A 244 2.53 -19.91 -18.00
N LEU A 245 2.52 -20.40 -16.75
CA LEU A 245 3.51 -21.34 -16.21
C LEU A 245 3.07 -22.80 -16.32
N LYS A 246 1.83 -23.05 -16.76
CA LYS A 246 1.24 -24.38 -16.93
C LYS A 246 1.27 -24.83 -18.36
#